data_6c5f80e29c04dd398f3c6b84327a761d
#
_entry.id   6c5f80e29c04dd398f3c6b84327a761d
#
_cell.length_a   1.000
_cell.length_b   1.000
_cell.length_c   1.000
_cell.angle_alpha   90.00
_cell.angle_beta   90.00
_cell.angle_gamma   90.00
#
_symmetry.space_group_name_H-M   'P 1'
#
loop_
_entity.id
_entity.type
_entity.pdbx_description
1 polymer ?
#
loop_
_entity_poly.entity_id
_entity_poly.type
_entity_poly.pdbx_seq_one_letter_code
_entity_poly.pdbx_strand_id
1 'polypeptide(L)'
;PHLVERFTNNESPFRMYGHDQTRAFSYIDDTVEGSVLAMESDMAAGEIFHIGSSQEISIEELIKAVGDLMGYAGEYVEAPTYPGSVSRRCPDISKAKRVLGYNPKVDWKIGLESTVEWYKNYFSKNSSARQDGFKEQEKFN
;
A
#
# COMPACT_ATOMS: atom_id res chain seq x y z
N PRO A 1 2.24 1.58 4.69
CA PRO A 1 2.89 1.97 5.96
C PRO A 1 4.39 1.74 5.93
N HIS A 2 4.84 0.53 5.64
CA HIS A 2 6.25 0.14 5.71
C HIS A 2 7.22 1.00 4.88
N LEU A 3 6.86 1.40 3.66
CA LEU A 3 7.70 2.30 2.85
C LEU A 3 7.82 3.68 3.51
N VAL A 4 6.70 4.26 3.96
CA VAL A 4 6.72 5.57 4.63
C VAL A 4 7.57 5.52 5.90
N GLU A 5 7.47 4.45 6.70
CA GLU A 5 8.30 4.23 7.89
C GLU A 5 9.80 4.17 7.56
N ARG A 6 10.19 3.43 6.51
CA ARG A 6 11.60 3.34 6.08
C ARG A 6 12.15 4.69 5.62
N PHE A 7 11.36 5.46 4.86
CA PHE A 7 11.74 6.81 4.46
C PHE A 7 11.82 7.77 5.66
N THR A 8 10.89 7.66 6.62
CA THR A 8 10.93 8.46 7.87
C THR A 8 12.19 8.16 8.68
N ASN A 9 12.67 6.90 8.66
CA ASN A 9 13.90 6.48 9.32
C ASN A 9 15.18 6.82 8.52
N ASN A 10 15.07 7.58 7.43
CA ASN A 10 16.19 8.02 6.58
C ASN A 10 17.05 6.86 6.04
N GLU A 11 16.44 5.73 5.66
CA GLU A 11 17.17 4.61 5.07
C GLU A 11 17.92 5.06 3.80
N SER A 12 19.24 4.92 3.78
CA SER A 12 20.08 5.28 2.64
C SER A 12 21.30 4.36 2.56
N PRO A 13 21.59 3.72 1.41
CA PRO A 13 20.75 3.72 0.20
C PRO A 13 19.41 3.00 0.43
N PHE A 14 18.35 3.43 -0.28
CA PHE A 14 17.03 2.81 -0.14
C PHE A 14 16.96 1.51 -0.94
N ARG A 15 16.80 0.39 -0.26
CA ARG A 15 16.75 -0.95 -0.88
C ARG A 15 15.36 -1.26 -1.41
N MET A 16 15.26 -1.57 -2.72
CA MET A 16 14.01 -1.87 -3.41
C MET A 16 13.83 -3.40 -3.55
N TYR A 17 13.18 -4.02 -2.57
CA TYR A 17 12.87 -5.46 -2.61
C TYR A 17 11.69 -5.74 -3.55
N GLY A 18 11.88 -6.65 -4.53
CA GLY A 18 10.85 -7.03 -5.48
C GLY A 18 10.45 -5.88 -6.43
N HIS A 19 11.38 -5.01 -6.79
CA HIS A 19 11.18 -3.83 -7.63
C HIS A 19 10.52 -4.14 -8.98
N ASP A 20 10.82 -5.31 -9.54
CA ASP A 20 10.31 -5.83 -10.81
C ASP A 20 8.90 -6.43 -10.72
N GLN A 21 8.37 -6.60 -9.51
CA GLN A 21 7.03 -7.16 -9.31
C GLN A 21 5.96 -6.10 -9.55
N THR A 22 4.78 -6.55 -9.98
CA THR A 22 3.63 -5.67 -10.20
C THR A 22 2.47 -5.97 -9.26
N ARG A 23 1.76 -4.92 -8.86
CA ARG A 23 0.58 -4.96 -8.00
C ARG A 23 -0.46 -3.96 -8.47
N ALA A 24 -1.73 -4.29 -8.24
CA ALA A 24 -2.81 -3.33 -8.32
C ALA A 24 -3.17 -2.86 -6.90
N PHE A 25 -3.05 -1.56 -6.69
CA PHE A 25 -3.37 -0.93 -5.40
C PHE A 25 -4.74 -0.28 -5.48
N SER A 26 -5.53 -0.47 -4.44
CA SER A 26 -6.87 0.10 -4.30
C SER A 26 -6.91 1.06 -3.13
N TYR A 27 -7.52 2.22 -3.33
CA TYR A 27 -7.76 3.13 -2.22
C TYR A 27 -8.90 2.62 -1.35
N ILE A 28 -8.86 2.95 -0.08
CA ILE A 28 -9.78 2.37 0.90
C ILE A 28 -11.24 2.67 0.59
N ASP A 29 -11.56 3.88 0.12
CA ASP A 29 -12.94 4.30 -0.16
C ASP A 29 -13.56 3.46 -1.29
N ASP A 30 -12.79 3.16 -2.36
CA ASP A 30 -13.23 2.26 -3.44
C ASP A 30 -13.47 0.84 -2.90
N THR A 31 -12.61 0.36 -2.00
CA THR A 31 -12.75 -0.98 -1.40
C THR A 31 -13.99 -1.05 -0.50
N VAL A 32 -14.25 -0.01 0.28
CA VAL A 32 -15.46 0.11 1.12
C VAL A 32 -16.70 0.19 0.23
N GLU A 33 -16.72 1.03 -0.80
CA GLU A 33 -17.84 1.13 -1.76
C GLU A 33 -18.17 -0.24 -2.36
N GLY A 34 -17.15 -0.97 -2.86
CA GLY A 34 -17.35 -2.30 -3.43
C GLY A 34 -17.88 -3.32 -2.43
N SER A 35 -17.46 -3.23 -1.17
CA SER A 35 -17.95 -4.10 -0.11
C SER A 35 -19.41 -3.82 0.23
N VAL A 36 -19.79 -2.55 0.32
CA VAL A 36 -21.18 -2.12 0.56
C VAL A 36 -22.10 -2.57 -0.59
N LEU A 37 -21.68 -2.36 -1.85
CA LEU A 37 -22.43 -2.83 -3.01
C LEU A 37 -22.67 -4.34 -2.98
N ALA A 38 -21.68 -5.13 -2.56
CA ALA A 38 -21.85 -6.57 -2.41
C ALA A 38 -22.80 -6.95 -1.27
N MET A 39 -22.78 -6.20 -0.15
CA MET A 39 -23.71 -6.43 0.98
C MET A 39 -25.16 -6.10 0.65
N GLU A 40 -25.41 -5.08 -0.18
CA GLU A 40 -26.74 -4.59 -0.54
C GLU A 40 -27.37 -5.33 -1.74
N SER A 41 -26.58 -6.15 -2.45
CA SER A 41 -27.03 -6.83 -3.66
C SER A 41 -27.52 -8.24 -3.40
N ASP A 42 -28.79 -8.51 -3.71
CA ASP A 42 -29.33 -9.89 -3.69
C ASP A 42 -28.59 -10.83 -4.65
N MET A 43 -27.96 -10.30 -5.70
CA MET A 43 -27.16 -11.04 -6.67
C MET A 43 -25.79 -11.48 -6.12
N ALA A 44 -25.43 -11.04 -4.94
CA ALA A 44 -24.15 -11.41 -4.31
C ALA A 44 -24.25 -12.64 -3.41
N ALA A 45 -25.45 -13.10 -3.08
CA ALA A 45 -25.65 -14.23 -2.18
C ALA A 45 -24.98 -15.51 -2.73
N GLY A 46 -24.04 -16.08 -1.98
CA GLY A 46 -23.29 -17.28 -2.38
C GLY A 46 -22.23 -17.07 -3.46
N GLU A 47 -21.98 -15.83 -3.89
CA GLU A 47 -21.05 -15.50 -4.95
C GLU A 47 -19.71 -14.95 -4.41
N ILE A 48 -18.65 -15.09 -5.20
CA ILE A 48 -17.32 -14.55 -4.89
C ILE A 48 -17.02 -13.40 -5.85
N PHE A 49 -16.61 -12.25 -5.29
CA PHE A 49 -16.20 -11.07 -6.04
C PHE A 49 -14.78 -10.64 -5.65
N HIS A 50 -14.00 -10.21 -6.64
CA HIS A 50 -12.78 -9.47 -6.39
C HIS A 50 -13.13 -7.98 -6.35
N ILE A 51 -12.84 -7.34 -5.22
CA ILE A 51 -12.93 -5.90 -5.05
C ILE A 51 -11.50 -5.33 -5.02
N GLY A 52 -11.23 -4.34 -5.85
CA GLY A 52 -9.90 -3.76 -5.98
C GLY A 52 -9.79 -2.83 -7.18
N SER A 53 -8.56 -2.56 -7.60
CA SER A 53 -8.25 -1.78 -8.81
C SER A 53 -7.69 -2.69 -9.90
N SER A 54 -7.86 -2.28 -11.16
CA SER A 54 -7.17 -2.87 -12.32
C SER A 54 -5.95 -2.04 -12.76
N GLN A 55 -5.64 -0.95 -12.06
CA GLN A 55 -4.43 -0.16 -12.31
C GLN A 55 -3.22 -0.89 -11.75
N GLU A 56 -2.46 -1.51 -12.63
CA GLU A 56 -1.27 -2.29 -12.27
C GLU A 56 -0.02 -1.42 -12.40
N ILE A 57 0.78 -1.37 -11.35
CA ILE A 57 2.06 -0.64 -11.31
C ILE A 57 3.16 -1.52 -10.75
N SER A 58 4.42 -1.20 -11.04
CA SER A 58 5.57 -1.89 -10.46
C SER A 58 5.80 -1.45 -9.00
N ILE A 59 6.45 -2.31 -8.23
CA ILE A 59 6.89 -1.95 -6.88
C ILE A 59 7.93 -0.82 -6.93
N GLU A 60 8.77 -0.79 -7.97
CA GLU A 60 9.70 0.31 -8.20
C GLU A 60 8.98 1.65 -8.36
N GLU A 61 7.93 1.71 -9.22
CA GLU A 61 7.11 2.92 -9.40
C GLU A 61 6.49 3.38 -8.08
N LEU A 62 5.95 2.44 -7.29
CA LEU A 62 5.40 2.75 -5.98
C LEU A 62 6.46 3.33 -5.03
N ILE A 63 7.64 2.69 -4.95
CA ILE A 63 8.73 3.12 -4.06
C ILE A 63 9.19 4.53 -4.44
N LYS A 64 9.42 4.80 -5.74
CA LYS A 64 9.83 6.12 -6.22
C LYS A 64 8.77 7.18 -5.94
N ALA A 65 7.49 6.89 -6.19
CA ALA A 65 6.41 7.82 -5.89
C ALA A 65 6.31 8.14 -4.38
N VAL A 66 6.48 7.14 -3.50
CA VAL A 66 6.55 7.41 -2.05
C VAL A 66 7.78 8.24 -1.70
N GLY A 67 8.94 7.93 -2.29
CA GLY A 67 10.17 8.69 -2.08
C GLY A 67 10.02 10.15 -2.46
N ASP A 68 9.43 10.44 -3.62
CA ASP A 68 9.14 11.80 -4.08
C ASP A 68 8.24 12.55 -3.09
N LEU A 69 7.16 11.92 -2.63
CA LEU A 69 6.25 12.49 -1.62
C LEU A 69 6.91 12.71 -0.25
N MET A 70 7.94 11.92 0.04
CA MET A 70 8.75 12.04 1.27
C MET A 70 9.93 13.00 1.13
N GLY A 71 10.20 13.53 -0.08
CA GLY A 71 11.35 14.39 -0.36
C GLY A 71 12.69 13.66 -0.34
N TYR A 72 12.69 12.36 -0.67
CA TYR A 72 13.91 11.56 -0.67
C TYR A 72 14.80 11.91 -1.86
N ALA A 73 16.05 12.28 -1.59
CA ALA A 73 17.07 12.62 -2.60
C ALA A 73 18.27 11.65 -2.59
N GLY A 74 18.14 10.51 -1.90
CA GLY A 74 19.21 9.52 -1.81
C GLY A 74 19.21 8.52 -2.95
N GLU A 75 20.10 7.55 -2.86
CA GLU A 75 20.28 6.48 -3.85
C GLU A 75 19.27 5.36 -3.65
N TYR A 76 18.72 4.83 -4.76
CA TYR A 76 17.92 3.61 -4.79
C TYR A 76 18.80 2.45 -5.26
N VAL A 77 18.75 1.32 -4.55
CA VAL A 77 19.47 0.10 -4.92
C VAL A 77 18.51 -1.08 -5.00
N GLU A 78 18.68 -1.90 -6.04
CA GLU A 78 17.92 -3.14 -6.18
C GLU A 78 18.30 -4.13 -5.07
N ALA A 79 17.32 -4.87 -4.58
CA ALA A 79 17.52 -5.91 -3.59
C ALA A 79 16.76 -7.18 -3.97
N PRO A 80 17.27 -8.37 -3.57
CA PRO A 80 16.64 -9.63 -3.90
C PRO A 80 15.21 -9.72 -3.39
N THR A 81 14.34 -10.27 -4.22
CA THR A 81 12.96 -10.58 -3.84
C THR A 81 12.91 -11.64 -2.74
N TYR A 82 11.96 -11.51 -1.82
CA TYR A 82 11.74 -12.51 -0.78
C TYR A 82 11.25 -13.84 -1.39
N PRO A 83 11.76 -15.00 -0.90
CA PRO A 83 11.30 -16.30 -1.36
C PRO A 83 9.77 -16.45 -1.22
N GLY A 84 9.13 -16.98 -2.25
CA GLY A 84 7.67 -17.16 -2.28
C GLY A 84 6.87 -15.92 -2.65
N SER A 85 7.51 -14.78 -2.91
CA SER A 85 6.83 -13.61 -3.42
C SER A 85 6.42 -13.82 -4.89
N VAL A 86 5.16 -13.51 -5.21
CA VAL A 86 4.64 -13.64 -6.59
C VAL A 86 5.04 -12.44 -7.43
N SER A 87 5.38 -12.66 -8.70
CA SER A 87 5.79 -11.59 -9.63
C SER A 87 4.64 -10.62 -9.95
N ARG A 88 3.42 -11.11 -10.05
CA ARG A 88 2.24 -10.33 -10.43
C ARG A 88 1.06 -10.59 -9.49
N ARG A 89 0.38 -9.51 -9.06
CA ARG A 89 -0.89 -9.60 -8.34
C ARG A 89 -1.81 -8.46 -8.78
N CYS A 90 -2.75 -8.79 -9.68
CA CYS A 90 -3.76 -7.87 -10.20
C CYS A 90 -5.10 -8.62 -10.27
N PRO A 91 -6.14 -8.20 -9.53
CA PRO A 91 -7.43 -8.87 -9.53
C PRO A 91 -8.20 -8.60 -10.82
N ASP A 92 -8.93 -9.61 -11.31
CA ASP A 92 -9.97 -9.40 -12.31
C ASP A 92 -11.25 -8.94 -11.60
N ILE A 93 -11.61 -7.67 -11.81
CA ILE A 93 -12.80 -7.04 -11.20
C ILE A 93 -14.00 -7.01 -12.17
N SER A 94 -13.94 -7.68 -13.32
CA SER A 94 -15.00 -7.62 -14.34
C SER A 94 -16.33 -8.17 -13.85
N LYS A 95 -16.32 -9.20 -12.98
CA LYS A 95 -17.54 -9.70 -12.35
C LYS A 95 -18.16 -8.67 -11.42
N ALA A 96 -17.38 -8.02 -10.58
CA ALA A 96 -17.85 -6.97 -9.67
C ALA A 96 -18.42 -5.78 -10.45
N LYS A 97 -17.76 -5.37 -11.53
CA LYS A 97 -18.28 -4.31 -12.44
C LYS A 97 -19.63 -4.68 -13.04
N ARG A 98 -19.76 -5.90 -13.57
CA ARG A 98 -20.97 -6.32 -14.27
C ARG A 98 -22.16 -6.57 -13.33
N VAL A 99 -21.93 -7.20 -12.18
CA VAL A 99 -23.00 -7.67 -11.29
C VAL A 99 -23.34 -6.62 -10.23
N LEU A 100 -22.33 -5.96 -9.66
CA LEU A 100 -22.51 -5.00 -8.56
C LEU A 100 -22.50 -3.55 -9.02
N GLY A 101 -22.14 -3.26 -10.27
CA GLY A 101 -21.89 -1.90 -10.73
C GLY A 101 -20.63 -1.27 -10.13
N TYR A 102 -19.75 -2.08 -9.50
CA TYR A 102 -18.53 -1.61 -8.88
C TYR A 102 -17.59 -0.95 -9.89
N ASN A 103 -17.20 0.28 -9.63
CA ASN A 103 -16.27 1.03 -10.48
C ASN A 103 -15.32 1.86 -9.63
N PRO A 104 -14.08 1.39 -9.36
CA PRO A 104 -13.11 2.14 -8.57
C PRO A 104 -12.80 3.48 -9.27
N LYS A 105 -12.79 4.58 -8.49
CA LYS A 105 -12.74 5.96 -8.97
C LYS A 105 -11.43 6.65 -8.64
N VAL A 106 -10.76 6.19 -7.57
CA VAL A 106 -9.57 6.86 -7.06
C VAL A 106 -8.33 6.38 -7.81
N ASP A 107 -7.67 7.30 -8.51
CA ASP A 107 -6.35 7.04 -9.09
C ASP A 107 -5.35 6.69 -8.00
N TRP A 108 -4.48 5.71 -8.27
CA TRP A 108 -3.54 5.20 -7.28
C TRP A 108 -2.59 6.28 -6.73
N LYS A 109 -2.21 7.29 -7.55
CA LYS A 109 -1.35 8.40 -7.10
C LYS A 109 -2.07 9.29 -6.11
N ILE A 110 -3.33 9.64 -6.37
CA ILE A 110 -4.17 10.44 -5.47
C ILE A 110 -4.37 9.71 -4.14
N GLY A 111 -4.72 8.43 -4.20
CA GLY A 111 -4.85 7.60 -3.00
C GLY A 111 -3.53 7.44 -2.24
N LEU A 112 -2.40 7.39 -2.96
CA LEU A 112 -1.07 7.32 -2.35
C LEU A 112 -0.72 8.60 -1.60
N GLU A 113 -0.96 9.79 -2.18
CA GLU A 113 -0.72 11.10 -1.55
C GLU A 113 -1.44 11.17 -0.19
N SER A 114 -2.74 10.89 -0.18
CA SER A 114 -3.54 10.88 1.05
C SER A 114 -3.01 9.87 2.08
N THR A 115 -2.61 8.69 1.62
CA THR A 115 -2.07 7.63 2.47
C THR A 115 -0.72 8.02 3.08
N VAL A 116 0.18 8.59 2.28
CA VAL A 116 1.50 9.04 2.74
C VAL A 116 1.35 10.16 3.77
N GLU A 117 0.49 11.15 3.51
CA GLU A 117 0.22 12.24 4.43
C GLU A 117 -0.30 11.72 5.78
N TRP A 118 -1.24 10.79 5.76
CA TRP A 118 -1.76 10.17 6.98
C TRP A 118 -0.66 9.47 7.79
N TYR A 119 0.19 8.67 7.13
CA TYR A 119 1.28 7.97 7.82
C TYR A 119 2.41 8.89 8.27
N LYS A 120 2.73 9.97 7.55
CA LYS A 120 3.66 11.01 8.02
C LYS A 120 3.18 11.59 9.36
N ASN A 121 1.91 11.94 9.43
CA ASN A 121 1.29 12.45 10.65
C ASN A 121 1.26 11.41 11.79
N TYR A 122 0.97 10.15 11.46
CA TYR A 122 0.96 9.05 12.42
C TYR A 122 2.37 8.80 13.00
N PHE A 123 3.38 8.68 12.16
CA PHE A 123 4.75 8.41 12.64
C PHE A 123 5.35 9.60 13.37
N SER A 124 5.08 10.84 12.96
CA SER A 124 5.56 12.03 13.68
C SER A 124 5.01 12.12 15.10
N LYS A 125 3.74 11.78 15.31
CA LYS A 125 3.10 11.81 16.63
C LYS A 125 3.55 10.66 17.54
N ASN A 126 3.93 9.51 16.96
CA ASN A 126 4.28 8.31 17.73
C ASN A 126 5.79 8.06 17.82
N SER A 127 6.63 8.94 17.26
CA SER A 127 8.10 8.84 17.36
C SER A 127 8.62 8.95 18.80
N SER A 128 7.97 9.76 19.64
CA SER A 128 8.31 9.90 21.06
C SER A 128 8.01 8.64 21.89
N ALA A 129 6.89 7.96 21.59
CA ALA A 129 6.48 6.76 22.33
C ALA A 129 7.39 5.53 22.06
N ARG A 130 8.01 5.45 20.86
CA ARG A 130 8.93 4.35 20.52
C ARG A 130 10.31 4.49 21.18
N GLN A 131 10.80 5.71 21.42
CA GLN A 131 12.09 5.91 22.09
C GLN A 131 12.05 5.49 23.57
N ASP A 132 10.90 5.61 24.22
CA ASP A 132 10.74 5.20 25.62
C ASP A 132 10.62 3.67 25.77
N GLY A 133 9.97 2.98 24.82
CA GLY A 133 9.85 1.52 24.83
C GLY A 133 11.16 0.77 24.56
N PHE A 134 12.07 1.33 23.76
CA PHE A 134 13.41 0.74 23.53
C PHE A 134 14.33 0.87 24.74
N LYS A 135 14.25 1.96 25.50
CA LYS A 135 15.05 2.16 26.72
C LYS A 135 14.64 1.26 27.89
N GLU A 136 13.41 0.77 27.90
CA GLU A 136 12.98 -0.19 28.92
C GLU A 136 13.47 -1.61 28.65
N GLN A 137 13.62 -2.02 27.38
CA GLN A 137 14.15 -3.36 27.05
C GLN A 137 15.65 -3.51 27.26
N GLU A 138 16.45 -2.43 27.18
CA GLU A 138 17.87 -2.46 27.50
C GLU A 138 18.19 -2.59 29.01
N LYS A 139 17.20 -2.39 29.89
CA LYS A 139 17.34 -2.54 31.33
C LYS A 139 17.14 -3.97 31.84
N PHE A 140 16.74 -4.90 30.99
CA PHE A 140 16.47 -6.30 31.37
C PHE A 140 17.38 -7.32 30.67
N ASN A 141 18.53 -6.89 30.06
CA ASN A 141 19.58 -7.78 29.55
C ASN A 141 20.89 -7.59 30.31
#